data_8a5af329cbca0ada588e6768a2efc322
#
_entry.id   8a5af329cbca0ada588e6768a2efc322
#
_cell.length_a   1.000
_cell.length_b   1.000
_cell.length_c   1.000
_cell.angle_alpha   90.00
_cell.angle_beta   90.00
_cell.angle_gamma   90.00
#
_symmetry.space_group_name_H-M   'P 1'
#
loop_
_entity.id
_entity.type
_entity.pdbx_description
1 polymer ?
#
loop_
_entity_poly.entity_id
_entity_poly.type
_entity_poly.pdbx_seq_one_letter_code
_entity_poly.pdbx_strand_id
1 'polypeptide(L)'
;MGVFEGISRSFKASIGEIVFGMEDGTVSIFGLVFGVALTTNDTKTVLIAGATGAAAAAVSMMAGSYLDAESVRDAKQAQMQAAPAERRAELAENLTAIRTSLRTAGVAPTDVDQISAAIGRSPQAVPALRAALTPDGTDDASPAAHAFWMFVSDLFAGFTPVIPFALLPMAEARIVSLAVTALLLLALGIGRGLVAKRPVARTAFETLSVATCAALAGIAMGHLLS
;
A
#
# COMPACT_ATOMS: atom_id res chain seq x y z
N MET A 1 26.00 12.08 10.09
CA MET A 1 25.06 11.29 9.28
C MET A 1 24.45 12.25 8.27
N GLY A 2 24.72 12.05 6.98
CA GLY A 2 24.31 13.00 5.95
C GLY A 2 22.81 12.92 5.66
N VAL A 3 22.22 14.03 5.20
CA VAL A 3 20.80 14.13 4.79
C VAL A 3 20.44 13.04 3.78
N PHE A 4 21.36 12.73 2.85
CA PHE A 4 21.18 11.67 1.84
C PHE A 4 21.04 10.26 2.44
N GLU A 5 21.75 9.94 3.51
CA GLU A 5 21.60 8.65 4.20
C GLU A 5 20.24 8.51 4.88
N GLY A 6 19.74 9.62 5.45
CA GLY A 6 18.39 9.67 6.03
C GLY A 6 17.30 9.46 4.99
N ILE A 7 17.37 10.16 3.85
CA ILE A 7 16.42 10.01 2.73
C ILE A 7 16.46 8.58 2.17
N SER A 8 17.65 8.02 1.95
CA SER A 8 17.79 6.65 1.43
C SER A 8 17.21 5.59 2.37
N ARG A 9 17.37 5.78 3.69
CA ARG A 9 16.80 4.88 4.69
C ARG A 9 15.28 4.99 4.72
N SER A 10 14.74 6.21 4.76
CA SER A 10 13.30 6.48 4.69
C SER A 10 12.67 5.90 3.43
N PHE A 11 13.29 6.09 2.27
CA PHE A 11 12.84 5.52 1.00
C PHE A 11 12.77 3.99 1.05
N LYS A 12 13.82 3.34 1.56
CA LYS A 12 13.87 1.87 1.65
C LYS A 12 12.82 1.32 2.63
N ALA A 13 12.59 2.02 3.74
CA ALA A 13 11.57 1.66 4.71
C ALA A 13 10.15 1.83 4.15
N SER A 14 9.94 2.74 3.19
CA SER A 14 8.63 3.04 2.58
C SER A 14 8.44 2.39 1.19
N ILE A 15 9.22 1.38 0.81
CA ILE A 15 9.10 0.75 -0.51
C ILE A 15 7.70 0.17 -0.76
N GLY A 16 7.08 -0.42 0.26
CA GLY A 16 5.72 -0.98 0.17
C GLY A 16 4.71 0.09 -0.20
N GLU A 17 4.73 1.21 0.51
CA GLU A 17 3.86 2.37 0.28
C GLU A 17 4.12 3.02 -1.08
N ILE A 18 5.39 3.09 -1.49
CA ILE A 18 5.76 3.62 -2.82
C ILE A 18 5.15 2.77 -3.93
N VAL A 19 5.31 1.45 -3.87
CA VAL A 19 4.74 0.54 -4.88
C VAL A 19 3.23 0.59 -4.88
N PHE A 20 2.61 0.61 -3.69
CA PHE A 20 1.17 0.70 -3.55
C PHE A 20 0.62 2.03 -4.11
N GLY A 21 1.23 3.17 -3.74
CA GLY A 21 0.86 4.47 -4.26
C GLY A 21 1.01 4.56 -5.79
N MET A 22 2.08 4.00 -6.35
CA MET A 22 2.24 3.96 -7.80
C MET A 22 1.17 3.10 -8.50
N GLU A 23 0.79 1.94 -7.94
CA GLU A 23 -0.29 1.12 -8.49
C GLU A 23 -1.63 1.87 -8.42
N ASP A 24 -1.98 2.42 -7.24
CA ASP A 24 -3.26 3.09 -7.02
C ASP A 24 -3.41 4.35 -7.87
N GLY A 25 -2.41 5.24 -7.84
CA GLY A 25 -2.43 6.47 -8.65
C GLY A 25 -2.53 6.19 -10.14
N THR A 26 -1.79 5.19 -10.63
CA THR A 26 -1.88 4.80 -12.05
C THR A 26 -3.26 4.26 -12.39
N VAL A 27 -3.80 3.34 -11.60
CA VAL A 27 -5.08 2.65 -11.88
C VAL A 27 -6.26 3.61 -11.77
N SER A 28 -6.32 4.40 -10.70
CA SER A 28 -7.46 5.29 -10.43
C SER A 28 -7.54 6.41 -11.47
N ILE A 29 -6.39 7.03 -11.79
CA ILE A 29 -6.36 8.12 -12.77
C ILE A 29 -6.50 7.60 -14.21
N PHE A 30 -6.01 6.41 -14.51
CA PHE A 30 -6.26 5.76 -15.79
C PHE A 30 -7.77 5.55 -16.03
N GLY A 31 -8.50 5.02 -15.05
CA GLY A 31 -9.94 4.86 -15.15
C GLY A 31 -10.68 6.18 -15.36
N LEU A 32 -10.31 7.22 -14.60
CA LEU A 32 -10.88 8.57 -14.73
C LEU A 32 -10.60 9.17 -16.10
N VAL A 33 -9.33 9.18 -16.52
CA VAL A 33 -8.89 9.78 -17.79
C VAL A 33 -9.52 9.09 -18.99
N PHE A 34 -9.58 7.74 -18.99
CA PHE A 34 -10.22 7.00 -20.06
C PHE A 34 -11.74 7.19 -20.09
N GLY A 35 -12.39 7.24 -18.93
CA GLY A 35 -13.82 7.57 -18.86
C GLY A 35 -14.12 8.91 -19.51
N VAL A 36 -13.35 9.95 -19.18
CA VAL A 36 -13.52 11.28 -19.78
C VAL A 36 -13.08 11.32 -21.25
N ALA A 37 -11.91 10.76 -21.57
CA ALA A 37 -11.35 10.84 -22.92
C ALA A 37 -12.18 10.10 -23.98
N LEU A 38 -13.02 9.15 -23.63
CA LEU A 38 -13.91 8.46 -24.57
C LEU A 38 -15.25 9.18 -24.78
N THR A 39 -15.61 10.10 -23.88
CA THR A 39 -16.85 10.88 -23.97
C THR A 39 -16.67 12.27 -24.54
N THR A 40 -15.44 12.78 -24.63
CA THR A 40 -15.14 14.10 -25.21
C THR A 40 -13.93 14.06 -26.14
N ASN A 41 -13.88 15.00 -27.10
CA ASN A 41 -12.70 15.27 -27.91
C ASN A 41 -11.94 16.53 -27.44
N ASP A 42 -12.34 17.12 -26.33
CA ASP A 42 -11.66 18.28 -25.77
C ASP A 42 -10.51 17.83 -24.85
N THR A 43 -9.29 17.96 -25.34
CA THR A 43 -8.06 17.63 -24.61
C THR A 43 -7.95 18.40 -23.30
N LYS A 44 -8.42 19.65 -23.25
CA LYS A 44 -8.35 20.49 -22.04
C LYS A 44 -9.21 19.90 -20.92
N THR A 45 -10.40 19.41 -21.25
CA THR A 45 -11.26 18.74 -20.28
C THR A 45 -10.60 17.49 -19.70
N VAL A 46 -9.97 16.67 -20.55
CA VAL A 46 -9.25 15.45 -20.10
C VAL A 46 -8.06 15.81 -19.20
N LEU A 47 -7.28 16.83 -19.57
CA LEU A 47 -6.14 17.28 -18.77
C LEU A 47 -6.56 17.83 -17.40
N ILE A 48 -7.62 18.65 -17.35
CA ILE A 48 -8.14 19.18 -16.10
C ILE A 48 -8.62 18.05 -15.21
N ALA A 49 -9.45 17.13 -15.74
CA ALA A 49 -9.96 16.00 -14.98
C ALA A 49 -8.82 15.12 -14.45
N GLY A 50 -7.87 14.75 -15.32
CA GLY A 50 -6.75 13.90 -14.94
C GLY A 50 -5.81 14.56 -13.92
N ALA A 51 -5.43 15.82 -14.13
CA ALA A 51 -4.52 16.52 -13.22
C ALA A 51 -5.16 16.81 -11.85
N THR A 52 -6.41 17.25 -11.83
CA THR A 52 -7.12 17.48 -10.56
C THR A 52 -7.42 16.18 -9.84
N GLY A 53 -7.77 15.12 -10.58
CA GLY A 53 -7.95 13.78 -10.04
C GLY A 53 -6.67 13.25 -9.41
N ALA A 54 -5.53 13.33 -10.11
CA ALA A 54 -4.23 12.89 -9.60
C ALA A 54 -3.82 13.65 -8.33
N ALA A 55 -3.99 14.97 -8.31
CA ALA A 55 -3.68 15.76 -7.13
C ALA A 55 -4.58 15.41 -5.93
N ALA A 56 -5.90 15.24 -6.17
CA ALA A 56 -6.84 14.88 -5.12
C ALA A 56 -6.59 13.46 -4.58
N ALA A 57 -6.32 12.49 -5.47
CA ALA A 57 -5.99 11.12 -5.09
C ALA A 57 -4.71 11.09 -4.23
N ALA A 58 -3.65 11.73 -4.66
CA ALA A 58 -2.38 11.78 -3.93
C ALA A 58 -2.53 12.37 -2.52
N VAL A 59 -3.30 13.45 -2.36
CA VAL A 59 -3.59 14.03 -1.03
C VAL A 59 -4.41 13.08 -0.19
N SER A 60 -5.43 12.42 -0.77
CA SER A 60 -6.26 11.42 -0.06
C SER A 60 -5.44 10.23 0.42
N MET A 61 -4.57 9.70 -0.45
CA MET A 61 -3.67 8.58 -0.12
C MET A 61 -2.67 8.95 0.97
N MET A 62 -2.09 10.16 0.89
CA MET A 62 -1.21 10.70 1.93
C MET A 62 -1.92 10.76 3.28
N ALA A 63 -3.13 11.30 3.31
CA ALA A 63 -3.92 11.43 4.54
C ALA A 63 -4.29 10.05 5.10
N GLY A 64 -4.71 9.11 4.25
CA GLY A 64 -5.03 7.73 4.64
C GLY A 64 -3.82 7.01 5.23
N SER A 65 -2.67 7.05 4.56
CA SER A 65 -1.43 6.44 5.03
C SER A 65 -0.96 7.04 6.37
N TYR A 66 -1.05 8.36 6.53
CA TYR A 66 -0.71 9.02 7.78
C TYR A 66 -1.61 8.57 8.94
N LEU A 67 -2.93 8.61 8.73
CA LEU A 67 -3.92 8.25 9.75
C LEU A 67 -3.84 6.77 10.13
N ASP A 68 -3.57 5.88 9.17
CA ASP A 68 -3.38 4.46 9.44
C ASP A 68 -2.16 4.23 10.33
N ALA A 69 -1.01 4.80 9.96
CA ALA A 69 0.22 4.69 10.73
C ALA A 69 0.08 5.33 12.14
N GLU A 70 -0.66 6.43 12.27
CA GLU A 70 -0.93 7.07 13.55
C GLU A 70 -1.87 6.21 14.41
N SER A 71 -2.91 5.64 13.81
CA SER A 71 -3.84 4.72 14.49
C SER A 71 -3.12 3.50 15.07
N VAL A 72 -2.18 2.91 14.34
CA VAL A 72 -1.33 1.81 14.82
C VAL A 72 -0.46 2.26 16.00
N ARG A 73 0.10 3.47 15.91
CA ARG A 73 0.90 4.05 16.98
C ARG A 73 0.08 4.30 18.24
N ASP A 74 -1.10 4.89 18.09
CA ASP A 74 -2.01 5.16 19.20
C ASP A 74 -2.50 3.89 19.88
N ALA A 75 -2.83 2.85 19.10
CA ALA A 75 -3.17 1.54 19.63
C ALA A 75 -2.02 0.94 20.46
N LYS A 76 -0.77 1.02 19.99
CA LYS A 76 0.40 0.58 20.74
C LYS A 76 0.57 1.38 22.05
N GLN A 77 0.33 2.68 21.99
CA GLN A 77 0.45 3.56 23.16
C GLN A 77 -0.66 3.29 24.19
N ALA A 78 -1.91 3.10 23.76
CA ALA A 78 -3.03 2.71 24.60
C ALA A 78 -2.75 1.37 25.30
N GLN A 79 -2.20 0.41 24.58
CA GLN A 79 -1.80 -0.90 25.10
C GLN A 79 -0.73 -0.79 26.20
N MET A 80 0.25 0.13 26.04
CA MET A 80 1.24 0.40 27.07
C MET A 80 0.67 1.08 28.33
N GLN A 81 -0.43 1.83 28.19
CA GLN A 81 -1.12 2.53 29.27
C GLN A 81 -2.25 1.72 29.93
N ALA A 82 -2.58 0.55 29.37
CA ALA A 82 -3.65 -0.32 29.86
C ALA A 82 -3.49 -0.70 31.32
N ALA A 83 -4.58 -0.84 32.04
CA ALA A 83 -4.60 -1.21 33.44
C ALA A 83 -3.94 -2.58 33.70
N PRO A 84 -3.36 -2.84 34.88
CA PRO A 84 -2.68 -4.10 35.17
C PRO A 84 -3.55 -5.35 34.96
N ALA A 85 -4.87 -5.24 35.15
CA ALA A 85 -5.82 -6.33 34.92
C ALA A 85 -6.00 -6.61 33.42
N GLU A 86 -6.14 -5.57 32.60
CA GLU A 86 -6.26 -5.68 31.14
C GLU A 86 -4.98 -6.25 30.53
N ARG A 87 -3.82 -5.80 31.00
CA ARG A 87 -2.52 -6.36 30.59
C ARG A 87 -2.37 -7.85 30.91
N ARG A 88 -2.95 -8.32 32.06
CA ARG A 88 -2.94 -9.74 32.39
C ARG A 88 -3.86 -10.56 31.50
N ALA A 89 -5.05 -10.04 31.17
CA ALA A 89 -5.98 -10.68 30.26
C ALA A 89 -5.36 -10.79 28.85
N GLU A 90 -4.79 -9.72 28.36
CA GLU A 90 -4.09 -9.70 27.08
C GLU A 90 -2.87 -10.63 27.05
N LEU A 91 -2.12 -10.71 28.14
CA LEU A 91 -1.01 -11.65 28.28
C LEU A 91 -1.49 -13.10 28.17
N ALA A 92 -2.59 -13.45 28.79
CA ALA A 92 -3.17 -14.78 28.72
C ALA A 92 -3.65 -15.13 27.29
N GLU A 93 -4.26 -14.19 26.62
CA GLU A 93 -4.68 -14.33 25.23
C GLU A 93 -3.47 -14.51 24.29
N ASN A 94 -2.45 -13.66 24.43
CA ASN A 94 -1.21 -13.75 23.64
C ASN A 94 -0.47 -15.08 23.88
N LEU A 95 -0.41 -15.57 25.11
CA LEU A 95 0.16 -16.90 25.43
C LEU A 95 -0.63 -18.02 24.78
N THR A 96 -1.95 -17.91 24.74
CA THR A 96 -2.81 -18.89 24.06
C THR A 96 -2.58 -18.90 22.56
N ALA A 97 -2.46 -17.72 21.93
CA ALA A 97 -2.15 -17.58 20.51
C ALA A 97 -0.76 -18.18 20.18
N ILE A 98 0.26 -17.89 21.01
CA ILE A 98 1.62 -18.44 20.84
C ILE A 98 1.59 -19.98 20.95
N ARG A 99 0.89 -20.53 21.94
CA ARG A 99 0.73 -21.99 22.11
C ARG A 99 0.10 -22.63 20.87
N THR A 100 -0.95 -22.03 20.36
CA THR A 100 -1.64 -22.51 19.15
C THR A 100 -0.71 -22.48 17.94
N SER A 101 0.01 -21.39 17.73
CA SER A 101 0.96 -21.25 16.63
C SER A 101 2.10 -22.27 16.69
N LEU A 102 2.69 -22.49 17.87
CA LEU A 102 3.74 -23.49 18.08
C LEU A 102 3.24 -24.91 17.82
N ARG A 103 2.03 -25.25 18.28
CA ARG A 103 1.41 -26.56 18.00
C ARG A 103 1.15 -26.76 16.51
N THR A 104 0.65 -25.74 15.84
CA THR A 104 0.41 -25.78 14.37
C THR A 104 1.71 -25.91 13.58
N ALA A 105 2.80 -25.35 14.09
CA ALA A 105 4.14 -25.51 13.55
C ALA A 105 4.80 -26.88 13.81
N GLY A 106 4.12 -27.80 14.55
CA GLY A 106 4.60 -29.14 14.82
C GLY A 106 5.52 -29.27 16.03
N VAL A 107 5.59 -28.26 16.90
CA VAL A 107 6.36 -28.32 18.16
C VAL A 107 5.67 -29.31 19.12
N ALA A 108 6.46 -30.19 19.77
CA ALA A 108 5.93 -31.17 20.70
C ALA A 108 5.17 -30.49 21.88
N PRO A 109 4.05 -31.06 22.34
CA PRO A 109 3.23 -30.46 23.41
C PRO A 109 4.02 -30.11 24.68
N THR A 110 4.93 -30.99 25.08
CA THR A 110 5.83 -30.79 26.24
C THR A 110 6.71 -29.56 26.10
N ASP A 111 7.25 -29.33 24.90
CA ASP A 111 8.11 -28.17 24.62
C ASP A 111 7.29 -26.87 24.53
N VAL A 112 6.08 -26.95 23.97
CA VAL A 112 5.14 -25.83 23.95
C VAL A 112 4.81 -25.38 25.36
N ASP A 113 4.57 -26.32 26.29
CA ASP A 113 4.27 -25.99 27.68
C ASP A 113 5.46 -25.39 28.41
N GLN A 114 6.68 -25.89 28.17
CA GLN A 114 7.91 -25.34 28.73
C GLN A 114 8.18 -23.91 28.22
N ILE A 115 8.07 -23.69 26.90
CA ILE A 115 8.23 -22.37 26.27
C ILE A 115 7.20 -21.40 26.83
N SER A 116 5.94 -21.80 26.89
CA SER A 116 4.86 -20.96 27.40
C SER A 116 5.03 -20.60 28.88
N ALA A 117 5.51 -21.54 29.69
CA ALA A 117 5.82 -21.29 31.10
C ALA A 117 7.02 -20.35 31.28
N ALA A 118 8.02 -20.47 30.42
CA ALA A 118 9.19 -19.56 30.41
C ALA A 118 8.79 -18.13 30.04
N ILE A 119 7.96 -17.96 28.99
CA ILE A 119 7.44 -16.67 28.55
C ILE A 119 6.54 -16.06 29.62
N GLY A 120 5.67 -16.85 30.25
CA GLY A 120 4.76 -16.40 31.32
C GLY A 120 5.47 -15.87 32.58
N ARG A 121 6.71 -16.31 32.82
CA ARG A 121 7.58 -15.77 33.90
C ARG A 121 8.19 -14.42 33.55
N SER A 122 8.19 -14.02 32.30
CA SER A 122 8.74 -12.76 31.83
C SER A 122 7.70 -11.99 30.98
N PRO A 123 6.66 -11.42 31.62
CA PRO A 123 5.56 -10.76 30.91
C PRO A 123 6.02 -9.67 29.94
N GLN A 124 7.16 -9.06 30.23
CA GLN A 124 7.77 -8.01 29.40
C GLN A 124 8.36 -8.55 28.08
N ALA A 125 8.64 -9.87 28.00
CA ALA A 125 9.16 -10.50 26.79
C ALA A 125 8.08 -10.82 25.76
N VAL A 126 6.81 -10.88 26.17
CA VAL A 126 5.69 -11.27 25.28
C VAL A 126 5.48 -10.28 24.13
N PRO A 127 5.44 -8.95 24.35
CA PRO A 127 5.33 -7.97 23.27
C PRO A 127 6.52 -8.04 22.30
N ALA A 128 7.74 -8.18 22.85
CA ALA A 128 8.95 -8.27 22.05
C ALA A 128 8.98 -9.57 21.22
N LEU A 129 8.55 -10.69 21.78
CA LEU A 129 8.46 -11.96 21.08
C LEU A 129 7.37 -11.91 19.99
N ARG A 130 6.23 -11.32 20.29
CA ARG A 130 5.17 -11.11 19.30
C ARG A 130 5.65 -10.23 18.15
N ALA A 131 6.31 -9.12 18.44
CA ALA A 131 6.92 -8.26 17.42
C ALA A 131 7.98 -8.98 16.58
N ALA A 132 8.74 -9.92 17.18
CA ALA A 132 9.72 -10.72 16.46
C ALA A 132 9.08 -11.85 15.61
N LEU A 133 7.92 -12.36 16.01
CA LEU A 133 7.20 -13.44 15.32
C LEU A 133 6.18 -12.92 14.29
N THR A 134 5.71 -11.69 14.42
CA THR A 134 4.95 -11.00 13.39
C THR A 134 5.95 -10.28 12.49
N PRO A 135 5.95 -10.58 11.17
CA PRO A 135 6.82 -9.88 10.22
C PRO A 135 6.32 -8.44 9.91
N ASP A 136 5.63 -7.82 10.82
CA ASP A 136 5.36 -6.39 10.73
C ASP A 136 6.70 -5.69 10.79
N GLY A 137 7.18 -5.28 9.62
CA GLY A 137 8.42 -4.53 9.52
C GLY A 137 8.45 -3.47 10.62
N THR A 138 9.47 -3.55 11.46
CA THR A 138 9.84 -2.44 12.33
C THR A 138 10.37 -1.35 11.41
N ASP A 139 9.42 -0.69 10.72
CA ASP A 139 9.76 0.45 9.89
C ASP A 139 10.16 1.58 10.82
N ASP A 140 11.45 1.87 10.85
CA ASP A 140 12.04 3.02 11.56
C ASP A 140 11.58 4.37 10.95
N ALA A 141 10.78 4.35 9.89
CA ALA A 141 10.26 5.55 9.27
C ALA A 141 9.07 6.11 10.07
N SER A 142 9.02 7.43 10.20
CA SER A 142 7.89 8.09 10.85
C SER A 142 6.62 8.00 9.99
N PRO A 143 5.40 8.04 10.60
CA PRO A 143 4.14 8.12 9.85
C PRO A 143 4.15 9.19 8.76
N ALA A 144 4.72 10.35 9.05
CA ALA A 144 4.86 11.43 8.08
C ALA A 144 5.77 11.08 6.89
N ALA A 145 6.80 10.27 7.10
CA ALA A 145 7.68 9.82 6.02
C ALA A 145 6.98 8.82 5.10
N HIS A 146 6.23 7.86 5.65
CA HIS A 146 5.40 6.94 4.88
C HIS A 146 4.36 7.70 4.04
N ALA A 147 3.62 8.60 4.67
CA ALA A 147 2.64 9.46 4.00
C ALA A 147 3.26 10.32 2.89
N PHE A 148 4.43 10.89 3.11
CA PHE A 148 5.14 11.67 2.11
C PHE A 148 5.55 10.83 0.89
N TRP A 149 6.11 9.65 1.09
CA TRP A 149 6.50 8.77 -0.01
C TRP A 149 5.28 8.23 -0.76
N MET A 150 4.18 7.95 -0.06
CA MET A 150 2.90 7.61 -0.66
C MET A 150 2.41 8.74 -1.58
N PHE A 151 2.35 9.96 -1.07
CA PHE A 151 1.96 11.14 -1.85
C PHE A 151 2.79 11.31 -3.12
N VAL A 152 4.12 11.27 -2.98
CA VAL A 152 5.03 11.48 -4.11
C VAL A 152 4.84 10.39 -5.17
N SER A 153 4.81 9.13 -4.76
CA SER A 153 4.69 8.01 -5.69
C SER A 153 3.33 7.98 -6.40
N ASP A 154 2.25 8.22 -5.67
CA ASP A 154 0.89 8.28 -6.21
C ASP A 154 0.74 9.43 -7.20
N LEU A 155 1.20 10.63 -6.84
CA LEU A 155 1.14 11.80 -7.70
C LEU A 155 1.90 11.58 -9.03
N PHE A 156 3.15 11.13 -8.95
CA PHE A 156 3.97 10.91 -10.16
C PHE A 156 3.38 9.81 -11.04
N ALA A 157 2.94 8.72 -10.45
CA ALA A 157 2.35 7.61 -11.19
C ALA A 157 0.98 7.97 -11.79
N GLY A 158 0.17 8.74 -11.05
CA GLY A 158 -1.12 9.26 -11.53
C GLY A 158 -1.01 10.19 -12.73
N PHE A 159 0.09 10.91 -12.88
CA PHE A 159 0.34 11.70 -14.09
C PHE A 159 0.69 10.87 -15.33
N THR A 160 1.09 9.62 -15.17
CA THR A 160 1.47 8.76 -16.32
C THR A 160 0.37 8.64 -17.38
N PRO A 161 -0.90 8.33 -17.06
CA PRO A 161 -1.96 8.31 -18.06
C PRO A 161 -2.35 9.70 -18.59
N VAL A 162 -2.01 10.79 -17.89
CA VAL A 162 -2.38 12.18 -18.24
C VAL A 162 -1.42 12.80 -19.24
N ILE A 163 -0.11 12.56 -19.08
CA ILE A 163 0.96 13.18 -19.86
C ILE A 163 0.77 13.08 -21.38
N PRO A 164 0.37 11.92 -21.97
CA PRO A 164 0.18 11.84 -23.40
C PRO A 164 -0.83 12.83 -23.96
N PHE A 165 -1.87 13.18 -23.19
CA PHE A 165 -2.88 14.17 -23.61
C PHE A 165 -2.35 15.60 -23.58
N ALA A 166 -1.27 15.88 -22.84
CA ALA A 166 -0.60 17.17 -22.89
C ALA A 166 0.32 17.34 -24.11
N LEU A 167 0.80 16.23 -24.68
CA LEU A 167 1.86 16.24 -25.68
C LEU A 167 1.40 15.85 -27.09
N LEU A 168 0.28 15.14 -27.21
CA LEU A 168 -0.17 14.51 -28.45
C LEU A 168 -1.62 14.89 -28.78
N PRO A 169 -2.01 14.84 -30.07
CA PRO A 169 -3.41 14.94 -30.48
C PRO A 169 -4.26 13.83 -29.82
N MET A 170 -5.55 14.10 -29.58
CA MET A 170 -6.46 13.25 -28.81
C MET A 170 -6.44 11.77 -29.24
N ALA A 171 -6.48 11.48 -30.55
CA ALA A 171 -6.50 10.12 -31.07
C ALA A 171 -5.24 9.33 -30.72
N GLU A 172 -4.07 9.96 -30.89
CA GLU A 172 -2.77 9.37 -30.56
C GLU A 172 -2.57 9.28 -29.05
N ALA A 173 -2.99 10.33 -28.32
CA ALA A 173 -2.89 10.40 -26.87
C ALA A 173 -3.60 9.24 -26.17
N ARG A 174 -4.79 8.84 -26.65
CA ARG A 174 -5.54 7.68 -26.12
C ARG A 174 -4.72 6.40 -26.22
N ILE A 175 -4.12 6.14 -27.38
CA ILE A 175 -3.33 4.92 -27.64
C ILE A 175 -2.05 4.91 -26.80
N VAL A 176 -1.33 6.05 -26.82
CA VAL A 176 -0.08 6.17 -26.07
C VAL A 176 -0.32 6.10 -24.56
N SER A 177 -1.36 6.75 -24.06
CA SER A 177 -1.76 6.67 -22.64
C SER A 177 -2.05 5.24 -22.23
N LEU A 178 -2.82 4.50 -23.02
CA LEU A 178 -3.09 3.07 -22.78
C LEU A 178 -1.78 2.26 -22.72
N ALA A 179 -0.91 2.46 -23.71
CA ALA A 179 0.34 1.70 -23.82
C ALA A 179 1.30 1.97 -22.65
N VAL A 180 1.56 3.25 -22.31
CA VAL A 180 2.48 3.60 -21.22
C VAL A 180 1.93 3.19 -19.86
N THR A 181 0.62 3.32 -19.66
CA THR A 181 -0.04 2.88 -18.43
C THR A 181 0.04 1.35 -18.28
N ALA A 182 -0.27 0.60 -19.33
CA ALA A 182 -0.16 -0.86 -19.30
C ALA A 182 1.27 -1.34 -19.04
N LEU A 183 2.27 -0.68 -19.66
CA LEU A 183 3.68 -0.98 -19.41
C LEU A 183 4.11 -0.68 -17.98
N LEU A 184 3.68 0.45 -17.41
CA LEU A 184 3.98 0.79 -16.02
C LEU A 184 3.33 -0.22 -15.06
N LEU A 185 2.06 -0.54 -15.24
CA LEU A 185 1.36 -1.50 -14.39
C LEU A 185 1.93 -2.92 -14.52
N LEU A 186 2.35 -3.31 -15.71
CA LEU A 186 3.06 -4.58 -15.91
C LEU A 186 4.38 -4.59 -15.13
N ALA A 187 5.16 -3.51 -15.22
CA ALA A 187 6.43 -3.38 -14.49
C ALA A 187 6.21 -3.40 -12.97
N LEU A 188 5.18 -2.71 -12.45
CA LEU A 188 4.81 -2.73 -11.03
C LEU A 188 4.34 -4.11 -10.58
N GLY A 189 3.49 -4.80 -11.35
CA GLY A 189 3.05 -6.16 -11.05
C GLY A 189 4.20 -7.16 -11.03
N ILE A 190 5.17 -7.03 -11.96
CA ILE A 190 6.40 -7.82 -11.97
C ILE A 190 7.24 -7.51 -10.72
N GLY A 191 7.49 -6.24 -10.44
CA GLY A 191 8.28 -5.79 -9.28
C GLY A 191 7.69 -6.29 -7.97
N ARG A 192 6.36 -6.17 -7.79
CA ARG A 192 5.65 -6.70 -6.62
C ARG A 192 5.82 -8.21 -6.50
N GLY A 193 5.71 -8.95 -7.60
CA GLY A 193 5.91 -10.40 -7.62
C GLY A 193 7.31 -10.81 -7.18
N LEU A 194 8.34 -10.11 -7.66
CA LEU A 194 9.74 -10.37 -7.31
C LEU A 194 10.02 -10.07 -5.82
N VAL A 195 9.55 -8.92 -5.32
CA VAL A 195 9.76 -8.51 -3.93
C VAL A 195 9.01 -9.44 -2.97
N ALA A 196 7.77 -9.79 -3.27
CA ALA A 196 6.93 -10.66 -2.44
C ALA A 196 7.23 -12.15 -2.61
N LYS A 197 8.20 -12.53 -3.48
CA LYS A 197 8.51 -13.93 -3.83
C LYS A 197 7.27 -14.72 -4.28
N ARG A 198 6.33 -14.05 -4.96
CA ARG A 198 5.12 -14.64 -5.54
C ARG A 198 5.31 -14.92 -7.03
N PRO A 199 4.49 -15.81 -7.64
CA PRO A 199 4.55 -16.02 -9.09
C PRO A 199 4.29 -14.70 -9.84
N VAL A 200 5.32 -14.22 -10.56
CA VAL A 200 5.32 -12.93 -11.26
C VAL A 200 4.15 -12.81 -12.25
N ALA A 201 3.87 -13.90 -13.00
CA ALA A 201 2.75 -13.91 -13.95
C ALA A 201 1.39 -13.66 -13.26
N ARG A 202 1.21 -14.20 -12.06
CA ARG A 202 -0.02 -14.02 -11.29
C ARG A 202 -0.16 -12.58 -10.78
N THR A 203 0.89 -12.00 -10.22
CA THR A 203 0.85 -10.62 -9.72
C THR A 203 0.67 -9.61 -10.84
N ALA A 204 1.35 -9.80 -11.98
CA ALA A 204 1.16 -8.98 -13.16
C ALA A 204 -0.28 -9.07 -13.70
N PHE A 205 -0.86 -10.27 -13.75
CA PHE A 205 -2.24 -10.46 -14.16
C PHE A 205 -3.25 -9.81 -13.18
N GLU A 206 -3.02 -9.94 -11.87
CA GLU A 206 -3.83 -9.30 -10.83
C GLU A 206 -3.84 -7.77 -11.03
N THR A 207 -2.68 -7.13 -11.18
CA THR A 207 -2.56 -5.67 -11.39
C THR A 207 -3.26 -5.22 -12.68
N LEU A 208 -3.04 -5.91 -13.80
CA LEU A 208 -3.68 -5.57 -15.07
C LEU A 208 -5.20 -5.79 -15.04
N SER A 209 -5.67 -6.79 -14.31
CA SER A 209 -7.10 -7.05 -14.15
C SER A 209 -7.79 -5.92 -13.37
N VAL A 210 -7.19 -5.46 -12.29
CA VAL A 210 -7.69 -4.31 -11.50
C VAL A 210 -7.74 -3.06 -12.36
N ALA A 211 -6.69 -2.78 -13.13
CA ALA A 211 -6.65 -1.63 -14.04
C ALA A 211 -7.73 -1.72 -15.13
N THR A 212 -7.96 -2.91 -15.69
CA THR A 212 -9.02 -3.13 -16.66
C THR A 212 -10.40 -2.88 -16.06
N CYS A 213 -10.65 -3.36 -14.83
CA CYS A 213 -11.90 -3.08 -14.12
C CYS A 213 -12.08 -1.59 -13.86
N ALA A 214 -11.04 -0.86 -13.45
CA ALA A 214 -11.08 0.58 -13.23
C ALA A 214 -11.39 1.34 -14.54
N ALA A 215 -10.74 0.97 -15.65
CA ALA A 215 -11.02 1.54 -16.97
C ALA A 215 -12.47 1.30 -17.41
N LEU A 216 -12.97 0.06 -17.28
CA LEU A 216 -14.35 -0.27 -17.62
C LEU A 216 -15.35 0.51 -16.75
N ALA A 217 -15.09 0.65 -15.45
CA ALA A 217 -15.92 1.45 -14.57
C ALA A 217 -15.92 2.94 -14.98
N GLY A 218 -14.75 3.51 -15.28
CA GLY A 218 -14.63 4.87 -15.78
C GLY A 218 -15.38 5.10 -17.08
N ILE A 219 -15.23 4.19 -18.04
CA ILE A 219 -15.93 4.23 -19.34
C ILE A 219 -17.46 4.13 -19.15
N ALA A 220 -17.90 3.19 -18.32
CA ALA A 220 -19.34 3.01 -18.04
C ALA A 220 -19.94 4.29 -17.42
N MET A 221 -19.26 4.90 -16.44
CA MET A 221 -19.70 6.16 -15.84
C MET A 221 -19.67 7.32 -16.84
N GLY A 222 -18.63 7.39 -17.69
CA GLY A 222 -18.54 8.39 -18.74
C GLY A 222 -19.73 8.32 -19.69
N HIS A 223 -20.09 7.12 -20.18
CA HIS A 223 -21.25 6.92 -21.05
C HIS A 223 -22.60 7.12 -20.36
N LEU A 224 -22.70 6.88 -19.06
CA LEU A 224 -23.93 7.08 -18.32
C LEU A 224 -24.26 8.58 -18.14
N LEU A 225 -23.23 9.42 -18.12
CA LEU A 225 -23.35 10.86 -17.85
C LEU A 225 -23.26 11.72 -19.11
N SER A 226 -22.95 11.16 -20.27
CA SER A 226 -22.89 11.86 -21.57
C SER A 226 -24.21 11.72 -22.31
#